data_a96621c0862d5f21bd90a0c85622e9a6
#
_entry.id   a96621c0862d5f21bd90a0c85622e9a6
#
_cell.length_a   1.000
_cell.length_b   1.000
_cell.length_c   1.000
_cell.angle_alpha   90.00
_cell.angle_beta   90.00
_cell.angle_gamma   90.00
#
_symmetry.space_group_name_H-M   'P 1'
#
loop_
_entity.id
_entity.type
_entity.pdbx_description
1 polymer ?
#
loop_
_entity_poly.entity_id
_entity_poly.type
_entity_poly.pdbx_seq_one_letter_code
_entity_poly.pdbx_strand_id
1 'polypeptide(L)'
;HAEAFMGIEEFTDLKDYCILCVLLMYLEDKAEGEQFLLSELIDYVETQLKAYMEVDWTSFTQRKSLVRVLQFMEKLQMLRVYEGKSEGFSVQAGQEVLYENTGYSQYFATSFPVDISGYTSWEDFEKSDFEEFEESRGTARINRVYRQLAVCPALYWDKNDDADALYLKNQRQWVAKYLAENMG
;
A
#
# COMPACT_ATOMS: atom_id res chain seq x y z
N HIS A 1 -5.70 -13.98 -2.89
CA HIS A 1 -6.85 -13.18 -2.43
C HIS A 1 -6.38 -12.15 -1.41
N ALA A 2 -6.91 -10.92 -1.48
CA ALA A 2 -6.73 -9.94 -0.43
C ALA A 2 -7.56 -10.36 0.79
N GLU A 3 -6.91 -10.49 1.95
CA GLU A 3 -7.54 -10.84 3.20
C GLU A 3 -7.71 -9.61 4.09
N ALA A 4 -8.75 -9.58 4.93
CA ALA A 4 -9.05 -8.43 5.78
C ALA A 4 -7.89 -8.01 6.70
N PHE A 5 -7.07 -8.96 7.14
CA PHE A 5 -5.91 -8.70 8.00
C PHE A 5 -4.70 -8.08 7.26
N MET A 6 -4.70 -8.06 5.92
CA MET A 6 -3.65 -7.44 5.11
C MET A 6 -3.81 -5.92 4.99
N GLY A 7 -4.94 -5.39 5.44
CA GLY A 7 -5.20 -3.96 5.43
C GLY A 7 -4.35 -3.20 6.45
N ILE A 8 -4.23 -1.90 6.27
CA ILE A 8 -3.62 -0.99 7.23
C ILE A 8 -4.59 -0.83 8.40
N GLU A 9 -4.17 -1.23 9.61
CA GLU A 9 -5.03 -1.28 10.80
C GLU A 9 -5.63 0.09 11.16
N GLU A 10 -4.86 1.14 10.94
CA GLU A 10 -5.29 2.51 11.22
C GLU A 10 -6.37 3.03 10.27
N PHE A 11 -6.51 2.42 9.08
CA PHE A 11 -7.42 2.88 8.04
C PHE A 11 -8.83 2.32 8.23
N THR A 12 -9.83 3.18 8.14
CA THR A 12 -11.23 2.81 8.38
C THR A 12 -12.10 2.93 7.12
N ASP A 13 -11.58 3.54 6.05
CA ASP A 13 -12.33 3.83 4.83
C ASP A 13 -11.43 3.63 3.60
N LEU A 14 -12.01 3.24 2.48
CA LEU A 14 -11.33 3.19 1.19
C LEU A 14 -10.69 4.55 0.81
N LYS A 15 -11.31 5.64 1.24
CA LYS A 15 -10.81 7.00 1.04
C LYS A 15 -9.41 7.20 1.65
N ASP A 16 -9.10 6.56 2.77
CA ASP A 16 -7.77 6.64 3.40
C ASP A 16 -6.69 6.07 2.47
N TYR A 17 -6.99 4.95 1.81
CA TYR A 17 -6.07 4.35 0.81
C TYR A 17 -5.90 5.23 -0.43
N CYS A 18 -6.99 5.84 -0.93
CA CYS A 18 -6.91 6.77 -2.04
C CYS A 18 -6.03 7.99 -1.71
N ILE A 19 -6.21 8.56 -0.52
CA ILE A 19 -5.38 9.67 -0.03
C ILE A 19 -3.91 9.23 0.09
N LEU A 20 -3.65 8.05 0.66
CA LEU A 20 -2.28 7.51 0.77
C LEU A 20 -1.62 7.40 -0.61
N CYS A 21 -2.29 6.82 -1.60
CA CYS A 21 -1.75 6.69 -2.94
C CYS A 21 -1.39 8.05 -3.54
N VAL A 22 -2.26 9.05 -3.40
CA VAL A 22 -2.02 10.41 -3.92
C VAL A 22 -0.85 11.09 -3.20
N LEU A 23 -0.75 10.91 -1.88
CA LEU A 23 0.38 11.45 -1.10
C LEU A 23 1.71 10.78 -1.46
N LEU A 24 1.71 9.48 -1.73
CA LEU A 24 2.90 8.78 -2.23
C LEU A 24 3.34 9.34 -3.60
N MET A 25 2.39 9.58 -4.51
CA MET A 25 2.67 10.23 -5.80
C MET A 25 3.28 11.64 -5.61
N TYR A 26 2.74 12.43 -4.65
CA TYR A 26 3.28 13.75 -4.34
C TYR A 26 4.72 13.68 -3.84
N LEU A 27 5.03 12.73 -2.95
CA LEU A 27 6.38 12.56 -2.40
C LEU A 27 7.38 12.00 -3.42
N GLU A 28 6.93 11.26 -4.44
CA GLU A 28 7.79 10.75 -5.52
C GLU A 28 8.41 11.90 -6.33
N ASP A 29 7.66 12.99 -6.52
CA ASP A 29 8.13 14.18 -7.23
C ASP A 29 9.01 15.11 -6.37
N LYS A 30 9.18 14.81 -5.07
CA LYS A 30 9.91 15.65 -4.12
C LYS A 30 11.29 15.07 -3.79
N ALA A 31 12.30 15.93 -3.77
CA ALA A 31 13.64 15.52 -3.33
C ALA A 31 13.66 15.17 -1.83
N GLU A 32 14.59 14.31 -1.42
CA GLU A 32 14.86 14.07 0.00
C GLU A 32 15.30 15.38 0.69
N GLY A 33 14.71 15.68 1.85
CA GLY A 33 14.92 16.92 2.59
C GLY A 33 14.11 18.12 2.07
N GLU A 34 13.34 17.97 0.99
CA GLU A 34 12.48 19.03 0.48
C GLU A 34 11.31 19.28 1.44
N GLN A 35 11.08 20.55 1.75
CA GLN A 35 10.01 20.98 2.65
C GLN A 35 8.81 21.48 1.86
N PHE A 36 7.62 21.25 2.38
CA PHE A 36 6.35 21.65 1.80
C PHE A 36 5.28 21.89 2.88
N LEU A 37 4.31 22.70 2.54
CA LEU A 37 3.21 23.05 3.45
C LEU A 37 2.05 22.07 3.35
N LEU A 38 1.30 21.91 4.45
CA LEU A 38 0.06 21.15 4.48
C LEU A 38 -0.95 21.66 3.43
N SER A 39 -1.05 22.97 3.23
CA SER A 39 -1.91 23.56 2.20
C SER A 39 -1.59 23.07 0.79
N GLU A 40 -0.30 22.92 0.45
CA GLU A 40 0.12 22.37 -0.84
C GLU A 40 -0.32 20.92 -1.03
N LEU A 41 -0.19 20.11 0.05
CA LEU A 41 -0.69 18.73 0.05
C LEU A 41 -2.20 18.66 -0.15
N ILE A 42 -2.95 19.51 0.54
CA ILE A 42 -4.42 19.57 0.47
C ILE A 42 -4.85 19.89 -0.95
N ASP A 43 -4.26 20.91 -1.56
CA ASP A 43 -4.58 21.34 -2.94
C ASP A 43 -4.24 20.23 -3.96
N TYR A 44 -3.12 19.54 -3.76
CA TYR A 44 -2.72 18.42 -4.61
C TYR A 44 -3.70 17.25 -4.47
N VAL A 45 -4.01 16.83 -3.25
CA VAL A 45 -4.97 15.74 -2.96
C VAL A 45 -6.34 16.06 -3.55
N GLU A 46 -6.84 17.29 -3.37
CA GLU A 46 -8.12 17.71 -3.94
C GLU A 46 -8.10 17.63 -5.47
N THR A 47 -7.04 18.12 -6.10
CA THR A 47 -6.90 18.12 -7.56
C THR A 47 -6.91 16.70 -8.12
N GLN A 48 -6.17 15.78 -7.50
CA GLN A 48 -6.05 14.40 -7.98
C GLN A 48 -7.32 13.57 -7.71
N LEU A 49 -7.95 13.74 -6.55
CA LEU A 49 -9.11 12.92 -6.18
C LEU A 49 -10.43 13.42 -6.75
N LYS A 50 -10.55 14.68 -7.14
CA LYS A 50 -11.79 15.31 -7.63
C LYS A 50 -12.42 14.61 -8.83
N ALA A 51 -11.61 13.90 -9.63
CA ALA A 51 -12.09 13.13 -10.78
C ALA A 51 -12.76 11.80 -10.38
N TYR A 52 -12.49 11.29 -9.18
CA TYR A 52 -12.88 9.96 -8.73
C TYR A 52 -13.86 9.98 -7.55
N MET A 53 -13.82 11.03 -6.72
CA MET A 53 -14.68 11.16 -5.54
C MET A 53 -14.91 12.62 -5.18
N GLU A 54 -15.97 12.86 -4.41
CA GLU A 54 -16.22 14.17 -3.82
C GLU A 54 -15.24 14.46 -2.69
N VAL A 55 -14.51 15.58 -2.83
CA VAL A 55 -13.58 16.08 -1.82
C VAL A 55 -14.13 17.39 -1.25
N ASP A 56 -14.38 17.41 0.06
CA ASP A 56 -14.89 18.56 0.81
C ASP A 56 -14.12 18.72 2.13
N TRP A 57 -13.17 19.62 2.15
CA TRP A 57 -12.36 19.91 3.33
C TRP A 57 -13.09 20.71 4.41
N THR A 58 -14.34 21.13 4.18
CA THR A 58 -15.19 21.67 5.24
C THR A 58 -15.72 20.56 6.13
N SER A 59 -15.80 19.32 5.60
CA SER A 59 -16.21 18.12 6.33
C SER A 59 -15.15 17.69 7.35
N PHE A 60 -15.53 17.62 8.62
CA PHE A 60 -14.68 17.11 9.70
C PHE A 60 -14.20 15.67 9.43
N THR A 61 -15.08 14.82 8.90
CA THR A 61 -14.76 13.42 8.59
C THR A 61 -13.66 13.30 7.54
N GLN A 62 -13.73 14.12 6.49
CA GLN A 62 -12.71 14.10 5.44
C GLN A 62 -11.36 14.66 5.93
N ARG A 63 -11.36 15.72 6.73
CA ARG A 63 -10.13 16.19 7.37
C ARG A 63 -9.51 15.14 8.29
N LYS A 64 -10.36 14.42 9.05
CA LYS A 64 -9.89 13.34 9.92
C LYS A 64 -9.26 12.18 9.14
N SER A 65 -9.78 11.82 7.96
CA SER A 65 -9.17 10.85 7.05
C SER A 65 -7.78 11.30 6.61
N LEU A 66 -7.63 12.54 6.15
CA LEU A 66 -6.32 13.08 5.76
C LEU A 66 -5.32 13.06 6.93
N VAL A 67 -5.72 13.52 8.10
CA VAL A 67 -4.85 13.52 9.30
C VAL A 67 -4.43 12.10 9.67
N ARG A 68 -5.34 11.13 9.60
CA ARG A 68 -5.02 9.72 9.86
C ARG A 68 -3.95 9.18 8.92
N VAL A 69 -4.07 9.49 7.63
CA VAL A 69 -3.08 9.07 6.63
C VAL A 69 -1.74 9.77 6.87
N LEU A 70 -1.73 11.07 7.16
CA LEU A 70 -0.50 11.80 7.49
C LEU A 70 0.20 11.21 8.72
N GLN A 71 -0.54 10.92 9.80
CA GLN A 71 0.00 10.26 10.99
C GLN A 71 0.57 8.87 10.70
N PHE A 72 -0.09 8.09 9.83
CA PHE A 72 0.44 6.82 9.37
C PHE A 72 1.76 7.00 8.62
N MET A 73 1.85 7.97 7.72
CA MET A 73 3.08 8.28 6.99
C MET A 73 4.20 8.80 7.89
N GLU A 74 3.86 9.62 8.91
CA GLU A 74 4.80 10.06 9.95
C GLU A 74 5.33 8.87 10.77
N LYS A 75 4.44 7.96 11.19
CA LYS A 75 4.79 6.72 11.92
C LYS A 75 5.77 5.85 11.14
N LEU A 76 5.61 5.75 9.82
CA LEU A 76 6.51 5.03 8.91
C LEU A 76 7.71 5.88 8.43
N GLN A 77 7.86 7.09 8.97
CA GLN A 77 8.94 8.01 8.63
C GLN A 77 9.03 8.39 7.14
N MET A 78 7.95 8.30 6.38
CA MET A 78 7.90 8.74 4.99
C MET A 78 7.96 10.27 4.87
N LEU A 79 7.41 10.96 5.88
CA LEU A 79 7.49 12.40 6.06
C LEU A 79 7.76 12.73 7.53
N ARG A 80 8.30 13.90 7.77
CA ARG A 80 8.59 14.42 9.10
C ARG A 80 7.90 15.76 9.28
N VAL A 81 7.27 15.98 10.43
CA VAL A 81 6.80 17.31 10.81
C VAL A 81 8.02 18.15 11.22
N TYR A 82 8.21 19.26 10.51
CA TYR A 82 9.27 20.23 10.83
C TYR A 82 8.75 21.32 11.76
N GLU A 83 7.53 21.83 11.49
CA GLU A 83 6.86 22.82 12.32
C GLU A 83 5.35 22.60 12.29
N GLY A 84 4.69 22.79 13.45
CA GLY A 84 3.25 22.58 13.59
C GLY A 84 2.86 21.24 14.18
N LYS A 85 1.59 20.86 14.02
CA LYS A 85 1.02 19.56 14.43
C LYS A 85 -0.08 19.15 13.46
N SER A 86 0.03 17.96 12.91
CA SER A 86 -0.92 17.39 11.93
C SER A 86 -2.36 17.30 12.48
N GLU A 87 -2.51 16.97 13.78
CA GLU A 87 -3.81 16.81 14.42
C GLU A 87 -4.67 18.09 14.39
N GLY A 88 -4.03 19.25 14.43
CA GLY A 88 -4.73 20.54 14.46
C GLY A 88 -5.61 20.77 13.24
N PHE A 89 -5.23 20.29 12.09
CA PHE A 89 -6.03 20.41 10.86
C PHE A 89 -7.39 19.71 10.96
N SER A 90 -7.50 18.62 11.69
CA SER A 90 -8.79 17.94 11.88
C SER A 90 -9.83 18.84 12.57
N VAL A 91 -9.37 19.70 13.47
CA VAL A 91 -10.22 20.62 14.27
C VAL A 91 -10.44 21.94 13.54
N GLN A 92 -9.39 22.51 12.96
CA GLN A 92 -9.43 23.81 12.30
C GLN A 92 -8.75 23.76 10.92
N ALA A 93 -9.54 23.94 9.88
CA ALA A 93 -9.11 23.81 8.48
C ALA A 93 -8.02 24.82 8.03
N GLY A 94 -7.74 25.85 8.81
CA GLY A 94 -6.73 26.87 8.50
C GLY A 94 -5.39 26.70 9.22
N GLN A 95 -5.18 25.58 9.92
CA GLN A 95 -3.90 25.34 10.59
C GLN A 95 -2.86 24.86 9.60
N GLU A 96 -1.74 25.58 9.52
CA GLU A 96 -0.63 25.23 8.66
C GLU A 96 0.37 24.32 9.37
N VAL A 97 0.97 23.41 8.64
CA VAL A 97 2.00 22.49 9.11
C VAL A 97 3.09 22.41 8.04
N LEU A 98 4.34 22.50 8.45
CA LEU A 98 5.50 22.33 7.58
C LEU A 98 6.02 20.90 7.69
N TYR A 99 6.04 20.19 6.59
CA TYR A 99 6.57 18.85 6.45
C TYR A 99 7.90 18.83 5.71
N GLU A 100 8.65 17.76 5.89
CA GLU A 100 9.87 17.45 5.16
C GLU A 100 9.77 16.04 4.58
N ASN A 101 10.08 15.87 3.29
CA ASN A 101 10.21 14.56 2.66
C ASN A 101 11.48 13.85 3.15
N THR A 102 11.35 12.67 3.71
CA THR A 102 12.50 11.89 4.18
C THR A 102 13.13 10.99 3.11
N GLY A 103 12.46 10.84 1.95
CA GLY A 103 12.83 9.90 0.89
C GLY A 103 12.41 8.44 1.16
N TYR A 104 11.89 8.11 2.33
CA TYR A 104 11.53 6.71 2.66
C TYR A 104 10.27 6.22 1.95
N SER A 105 9.45 7.10 1.40
CA SER A 105 8.29 6.73 0.57
C SER A 105 8.66 5.83 -0.62
N GLN A 106 9.85 5.99 -1.19
CA GLN A 106 10.35 5.16 -2.29
C GLN A 106 10.45 3.66 -1.96
N TYR A 107 10.64 3.31 -0.69
CA TYR A 107 10.69 1.90 -0.25
C TYR A 107 9.31 1.30 -0.02
N PHE A 108 8.30 2.15 0.09
CA PHE A 108 6.90 1.73 0.23
C PHE A 108 6.21 1.65 -1.13
N ALA A 109 6.48 2.60 -2.01
CA ALA A 109 5.96 2.61 -3.38
C ALA A 109 6.79 1.67 -4.26
N THR A 110 6.16 0.63 -4.79
CA THR A 110 6.80 -0.32 -5.71
C THR A 110 6.34 -0.05 -7.13
N SER A 111 7.29 0.04 -8.07
CA SER A 111 6.96 0.10 -9.49
C SER A 111 6.45 -1.26 -9.96
N PHE A 112 5.37 -1.27 -10.73
CA PHE A 112 4.89 -2.48 -11.37
C PHE A 112 5.73 -2.77 -12.62
N PRO A 113 6.14 -4.02 -12.86
CA PRO A 113 6.92 -4.41 -14.05
C PRO A 113 6.09 -4.38 -15.33
N VAL A 114 4.77 -4.32 -15.21
CA VAL A 114 3.81 -4.34 -16.32
C VAL A 114 2.91 -3.10 -16.29
N ASP A 115 2.36 -2.72 -17.43
CA ASP A 115 1.39 -1.64 -17.52
C ASP A 115 0.05 -2.07 -16.89
N ILE A 116 -0.28 -1.47 -15.76
CA ILE A 116 -1.51 -1.72 -15.00
C ILE A 116 -2.67 -0.81 -15.39
N SER A 117 -2.48 0.12 -16.33
CA SER A 117 -3.53 1.10 -16.70
C SER A 117 -4.78 0.47 -17.32
N GLY A 118 -4.66 -0.74 -17.84
CA GLY A 118 -5.76 -1.53 -18.38
C GLY A 118 -6.51 -2.39 -17.35
N TYR A 119 -6.07 -2.44 -16.09
CA TYR A 119 -6.69 -3.27 -15.07
C TYR A 119 -7.98 -2.65 -14.58
N THR A 120 -9.00 -3.48 -14.44
CA THR A 120 -10.34 -3.07 -14.01
C THR A 120 -10.78 -3.70 -12.69
N SER A 121 -10.06 -4.71 -12.24
CA SER A 121 -10.34 -5.44 -11.01
C SER A 121 -9.06 -5.93 -10.33
N TRP A 122 -9.15 -6.33 -9.08
CA TRP A 122 -8.01 -6.85 -8.32
C TRP A 122 -7.51 -8.21 -8.87
N GLU A 123 -8.39 -8.99 -9.51
CA GLU A 123 -8.03 -10.25 -10.15
C GLU A 123 -7.05 -10.06 -11.33
N ASP A 124 -7.05 -8.88 -11.94
CA ASP A 124 -6.13 -8.57 -13.04
C ASP A 124 -4.69 -8.48 -12.53
N PHE A 125 -4.49 -8.00 -11.29
CA PHE A 125 -3.16 -8.00 -10.65
C PHE A 125 -2.66 -9.42 -10.34
N GLU A 126 -3.55 -10.33 -9.95
CA GLU A 126 -3.15 -11.72 -9.70
C GLU A 126 -2.76 -12.47 -10.97
N LYS A 127 -3.38 -12.15 -12.11
CA LYS A 127 -3.08 -12.79 -13.41
C LYS A 127 -1.76 -12.32 -13.99
N SER A 128 -1.48 -11.01 -13.91
CA SER A 128 -0.33 -10.40 -14.60
C SER A 128 1.03 -10.89 -14.09
N ASP A 129 1.14 -11.21 -12.81
CA ASP A 129 2.40 -11.65 -12.20
C ASP A 129 2.83 -13.06 -12.66
N PHE A 130 1.96 -13.80 -13.35
CA PHE A 130 2.17 -15.23 -13.65
C PHE A 130 2.20 -15.58 -15.14
N GLU A 131 1.68 -14.73 -16.02
CA GLU A 131 1.65 -15.00 -17.45
C GLU A 131 3.05 -15.01 -18.07
N GLU A 132 3.99 -14.20 -17.57
CA GLU A 132 5.39 -14.19 -18.04
C GLU A 132 6.22 -15.41 -17.61
N PHE A 133 5.77 -16.17 -16.59
CA PHE A 133 6.50 -17.31 -16.02
C PHE A 133 5.94 -18.67 -16.44
N GLU A 134 4.97 -18.73 -17.34
CA GLU A 134 4.32 -19.99 -17.74
C GLU A 134 5.20 -21.00 -18.50
N GLU A 135 6.41 -20.63 -18.91
CA GLU A 135 7.30 -21.56 -19.64
C GLU A 135 7.76 -22.78 -18.82
N SER A 136 7.69 -22.76 -17.48
CA SER A 136 7.92 -23.96 -16.69
C SER A 136 6.78 -24.19 -15.68
N ARG A 137 5.98 -25.22 -15.93
CA ARG A 137 4.78 -25.59 -15.12
C ARG A 137 5.00 -25.76 -13.63
N GLY A 138 6.25 -25.79 -13.16
CA GLY A 138 6.60 -25.89 -11.74
C GLY A 138 6.92 -24.56 -11.10
N THR A 139 7.56 -23.64 -11.81
CA THR A 139 8.10 -22.40 -11.26
C THR A 139 7.00 -21.41 -10.88
N ALA A 140 5.96 -21.27 -11.70
CA ALA A 140 4.83 -20.37 -11.43
C ALA A 140 4.11 -20.75 -10.10
N ARG A 141 3.86 -22.05 -9.88
CA ARG A 141 3.26 -22.55 -8.64
C ARG A 141 4.17 -22.33 -7.44
N ILE A 142 5.45 -22.62 -7.59
CA ILE A 142 6.44 -22.39 -6.52
C ILE A 142 6.43 -20.92 -6.13
N ASN A 143 6.57 -19.99 -7.08
CA ASN A 143 6.59 -18.56 -6.82
C ASN A 143 5.29 -18.09 -6.13
N ARG A 144 4.13 -18.54 -6.59
CA ARG A 144 2.85 -18.20 -5.97
C ARG A 144 2.77 -18.67 -4.52
N VAL A 145 3.12 -19.93 -4.23
CA VAL A 145 3.10 -20.49 -2.88
C VAL A 145 4.10 -19.78 -1.97
N TYR A 146 5.32 -19.54 -2.43
CA TYR A 146 6.33 -18.85 -1.61
C TYR A 146 5.97 -17.39 -1.36
N ARG A 147 5.42 -16.69 -2.35
CA ARG A 147 4.92 -15.32 -2.16
C ARG A 147 3.82 -15.27 -1.09
N GLN A 148 2.85 -16.18 -1.16
CA GLN A 148 1.81 -16.27 -0.14
C GLN A 148 2.38 -16.55 1.25
N LEU A 149 3.33 -17.48 1.38
CA LEU A 149 3.99 -17.80 2.65
C LEU A 149 4.81 -16.61 3.20
N ALA A 150 5.37 -15.77 2.32
CA ALA A 150 6.16 -14.61 2.73
C ALA A 150 5.29 -13.45 3.25
N VAL A 151 4.08 -13.26 2.70
CA VAL A 151 3.25 -12.08 3.02
C VAL A 151 2.06 -12.40 3.93
N CYS A 152 1.66 -13.67 4.04
CA CYS A 152 0.51 -14.08 4.83
C CYS A 152 0.93 -14.82 6.10
N PRO A 153 0.43 -14.44 7.28
CA PRO A 153 0.71 -15.16 8.54
C PRO A 153 0.08 -16.56 8.57
N ALA A 154 -0.93 -16.81 7.73
CA ALA A 154 -1.56 -18.12 7.56
C ALA A 154 -2.15 -18.23 6.15
N LEU A 155 -2.15 -19.43 5.60
CA LEU A 155 -2.79 -19.74 4.33
C LEU A 155 -4.10 -20.49 4.54
N TYR A 156 -5.15 -20.06 3.84
CA TYR A 156 -6.48 -20.65 3.89
C TYR A 156 -6.88 -21.11 2.49
N TRP A 157 -7.51 -22.27 2.40
CA TRP A 157 -8.07 -22.80 1.16
C TRP A 157 -9.50 -23.25 1.37
N ASP A 158 -10.38 -22.81 0.51
CA ASP A 158 -11.82 -23.16 0.55
C ASP A 158 -12.07 -24.60 0.11
N LYS A 159 -11.14 -25.20 -0.66
CA LYS A 159 -11.24 -26.53 -1.21
C LYS A 159 -10.09 -27.43 -0.79
N ASN A 160 -10.41 -28.66 -0.40
CA ASN A 160 -9.43 -29.66 0.01
C ASN A 160 -8.56 -30.19 -1.17
N ASP A 161 -8.97 -29.97 -2.40
CA ASP A 161 -8.31 -30.38 -3.64
C ASP A 161 -7.58 -29.24 -4.34
N ASP A 162 -7.41 -28.10 -3.67
CA ASP A 162 -6.63 -26.99 -4.21
C ASP A 162 -5.21 -27.44 -4.53
N ALA A 163 -4.73 -27.09 -5.73
CA ALA A 163 -3.45 -27.58 -6.23
C ALA A 163 -2.24 -27.03 -5.45
N ASP A 164 -2.35 -25.81 -4.89
CA ASP A 164 -1.30 -25.19 -4.10
C ASP A 164 -1.29 -25.75 -2.68
N ALA A 165 -2.47 -26.02 -2.11
CA ALA A 165 -2.63 -26.73 -0.84
C ALA A 165 -2.03 -28.13 -0.90
N LEU A 166 -2.30 -28.87 -1.97
CA LEU A 166 -1.74 -30.21 -2.19
C LEU A 166 -0.22 -30.16 -2.39
N TYR A 167 0.28 -29.17 -3.14
CA TYR A 167 1.71 -28.96 -3.29
C TYR A 167 2.38 -28.71 -1.94
N LEU A 168 1.88 -27.78 -1.15
CA LEU A 168 2.44 -27.44 0.16
C LEU A 168 2.40 -28.64 1.13
N LYS A 169 1.29 -29.37 1.13
CA LYS A 169 1.14 -30.59 1.95
C LYS A 169 2.17 -31.67 1.61
N ASN A 170 2.40 -31.88 0.32
CA ASN A 170 3.30 -32.91 -0.18
C ASN A 170 4.79 -32.52 -0.08
N GLN A 171 5.10 -31.23 -0.20
CA GLN A 171 6.47 -30.69 -0.21
C GLN A 171 6.85 -29.93 1.06
N ARG A 172 6.08 -30.04 2.14
CA ARG A 172 6.23 -29.22 3.35
C ARG A 172 7.64 -29.19 3.94
N GLN A 173 8.35 -30.30 3.93
CA GLN A 173 9.71 -30.38 4.50
C GLN A 173 10.71 -29.61 3.65
N TRP A 174 10.58 -29.71 2.33
CA TRP A 174 11.43 -29.00 1.40
C TRP A 174 11.14 -27.49 1.44
N VAL A 175 9.87 -27.12 1.46
CA VAL A 175 9.43 -25.73 1.60
C VAL A 175 9.94 -25.12 2.91
N ALA A 176 9.78 -25.80 4.04
CA ALA A 176 10.26 -25.32 5.33
C ALA A 176 11.79 -25.15 5.35
N LYS A 177 12.53 -26.08 4.77
CA LYS A 177 13.99 -25.99 4.65
C LYS A 177 14.40 -24.78 3.81
N TYR A 178 13.78 -24.60 2.64
CA TYR A 178 14.09 -23.50 1.75
C TYR A 178 13.80 -22.13 2.39
N LEU A 179 12.66 -22.00 3.10
CA LEU A 179 12.33 -20.77 3.83
C LEU A 179 13.35 -20.49 4.93
N ALA A 180 13.75 -21.48 5.71
CA ALA A 180 14.75 -21.33 6.75
C ALA A 180 16.14 -20.92 6.21
N GLU A 181 16.52 -21.39 5.03
CA GLU A 181 17.81 -21.07 4.41
C GLU A 181 17.85 -19.69 3.74
N ASN A 182 16.69 -19.17 3.26
CA ASN A 182 16.64 -17.95 2.45
C ASN A 182 15.92 -16.78 3.11
N MET A 183 15.11 -17.01 4.15
CA MET A 183 14.32 -15.97 4.82
C MET A 183 14.58 -15.92 6.34
N GLY A 184 15.39 -16.82 6.85
CA GLY A 184 15.71 -17.07 8.25
C GLY A 184 16.34 -16.11 9.10
#